data_88b46ab4b6d695d4787f16d667eca627
#
_entry.id   88b46ab4b6d695d4787f16d667eca627
#
_cell.length_a   1.000
_cell.length_b   1.000
_cell.length_c   1.000
_cell.angle_alpha   90.00
_cell.angle_beta   90.00
_cell.angle_gamma   90.00
#
_symmetry.space_group_name_H-M   'P 1'
#
loop_
_entity.id
_entity.type
_entity.pdbx_description
1 polymer ?
#
loop_
_entity_poly.entity_id
_entity_poly.type
_entity_poly.pdbx_seq_one_letter_code
_entity_poly.pdbx_strand_id
1 'polypeptide(L)'
;LDGPREGEVLVEIKATGICHTDEFTLSGADPEGMFPAILGHEGAGVVVECGPGVKSLKPGDHVIPLYTPECRECDYCLHPKTNLCQAIRTTQGAGVMPDGSSRFSTLDGDPILHYMGTSTFSNYTVMPEIAAAKIRPDAPFDKVCYIGCGVTTGIGAVMNTAKVEQGTNCIVFGLGGIGLNVVQGLRLAGADMIVGVDINPGRVEMA
;
A
#
# COMPACT_ATOMS: atom_id res chain seq x y z
N LEU A 1 18.33 -2.68 11.10
CA LEU A 1 17.91 -1.99 9.88
C LEU A 1 19.06 -1.16 9.35
N ASP A 2 19.44 -1.37 8.08
CA ASP A 2 20.45 -0.60 7.38
C ASP A 2 19.92 0.78 6.96
N GLY A 3 20.83 1.75 6.75
CA GLY A 3 20.47 3.04 6.18
C GLY A 3 20.08 2.97 4.70
N PRO A 4 19.44 4.03 4.16
CA PRO A 4 19.02 4.08 2.77
C PRO A 4 20.24 4.20 1.83
N ARG A 5 20.23 3.38 0.77
CA ARG A 5 21.24 3.41 -0.31
C ARG A 5 20.82 4.38 -1.42
N GLU A 6 21.49 4.31 -2.56
CA GLU A 6 21.18 5.18 -3.72
C GLU A 6 19.72 5.01 -4.17
N GLY A 7 19.00 6.13 -4.29
CA GLY A 7 17.59 6.16 -4.68
C GLY A 7 16.60 5.65 -3.63
N GLU A 8 17.04 5.48 -2.38
CA GLU A 8 16.20 4.98 -1.28
C GLU A 8 15.94 6.05 -0.23
N VAL A 9 14.89 5.87 0.53
CA VAL A 9 14.53 6.70 1.68
C VAL A 9 14.27 5.85 2.92
N LEU A 10 14.69 6.35 4.08
CA LEU A 10 14.33 5.83 5.39
C LEU A 10 13.06 6.56 5.87
N VAL A 11 12.03 5.81 6.21
CA VAL A 11 10.74 6.34 6.66
C VAL A 11 10.47 5.87 8.08
N GLU A 12 10.16 6.81 8.96
CA GLU A 12 9.59 6.54 10.29
C GLU A 12 8.08 6.33 10.14
N ILE A 13 7.60 5.13 10.41
CA ILE A 13 6.18 4.80 10.32
C ILE A 13 5.44 5.39 11.53
N LYS A 14 4.42 6.18 11.26
CA LYS A 14 3.57 6.83 12.28
C LYS A 14 2.25 6.12 12.51
N ALA A 15 1.72 5.49 11.47
CA ALA A 15 0.54 4.67 11.54
C ALA A 15 0.58 3.57 10.45
N THR A 16 -0.05 2.45 10.75
CA THR A 16 -0.23 1.35 9.79
C THR A 16 -1.57 0.68 10.00
N GLY A 17 -2.25 0.33 8.91
CA GLY A 17 -3.43 -0.51 8.94
C GLY A 17 -3.07 -1.99 9.00
N ILE A 18 -4.01 -2.80 9.47
CA ILE A 18 -3.94 -4.27 9.42
C ILE A 18 -4.92 -4.73 8.34
N CYS A 19 -4.39 -5.30 7.27
CA CYS A 19 -5.17 -5.82 6.17
C CYS A 19 -5.33 -7.34 6.27
N HIS A 20 -6.41 -7.86 5.71
CA HIS A 20 -6.62 -9.31 5.62
C HIS A 20 -5.53 -10.02 4.79
N THR A 21 -4.86 -9.29 3.91
CA THR A 21 -3.71 -9.77 3.14
C THR A 21 -2.52 -10.10 4.05
N ASP A 22 -2.26 -9.28 5.08
CA ASP A 22 -1.21 -9.57 6.08
C ASP A 22 -1.55 -10.83 6.88
N GLU A 23 -2.80 -10.99 7.27
CA GLU A 23 -3.30 -12.17 8.01
C GLU A 23 -3.20 -13.43 7.14
N PHE A 24 -3.59 -13.36 5.86
CA PHE A 24 -3.51 -14.46 4.92
C PHE A 24 -2.06 -14.95 4.75
N THR A 25 -1.10 -14.02 4.60
CA THR A 25 0.31 -14.36 4.52
C THR A 25 0.81 -14.94 5.85
N LEU A 26 0.45 -14.32 6.98
CA LEU A 26 0.86 -14.78 8.32
C LEU A 26 0.34 -16.19 8.65
N SER A 27 -0.85 -16.54 8.17
CA SER A 27 -1.45 -17.87 8.36
C SER A 27 -0.72 -18.99 7.62
N GLY A 28 0.19 -18.66 6.69
CA GLY A 28 0.87 -19.62 5.82
C GLY A 28 0.02 -20.13 4.66
N ALA A 29 -1.19 -19.58 4.45
CA ALA A 29 -2.05 -19.95 3.33
C ALA A 29 -1.64 -19.26 2.01
N ASP A 30 -0.86 -18.19 2.09
CA ASP A 30 -0.33 -17.48 0.94
C ASP A 30 0.83 -18.25 0.30
N PRO A 31 0.68 -18.74 -0.94
CA PRO A 31 1.75 -19.50 -1.61
C PRO A 31 2.97 -18.63 -2.00
N GLU A 32 2.81 -17.29 -2.03
CA GLU A 32 3.88 -16.34 -2.29
C GLU A 32 4.50 -15.81 -0.97
N GLY A 33 3.96 -16.21 0.18
CA GLY A 33 4.45 -15.79 1.50
C GLY A 33 5.84 -16.34 1.79
N MET A 34 6.76 -15.48 2.16
CA MET A 34 8.14 -15.83 2.52
C MET A 34 8.49 -15.35 3.92
N PHE A 35 9.25 -16.18 4.66
CA PHE A 35 9.67 -15.88 6.03
C PHE A 35 11.15 -16.22 6.22
N PRO A 36 11.87 -15.52 7.13
CA PRO A 36 11.37 -14.45 8.00
C PRO A 36 11.14 -13.15 7.26
N ALA A 37 10.05 -12.44 7.54
CA ALA A 37 9.73 -11.16 6.94
C ALA A 37 9.07 -10.21 7.94
N ILE A 38 9.20 -8.91 7.72
CA ILE A 38 8.39 -7.90 8.42
C ILE A 38 7.20 -7.57 7.53
N LEU A 39 6.00 -7.90 8.02
CA LEU A 39 4.74 -7.65 7.30
C LEU A 39 4.31 -6.17 7.34
N GLY A 40 3.11 -5.90 6.85
CA GLY A 40 2.50 -4.57 6.79
C GLY A 40 2.72 -3.85 5.46
N HIS A 41 1.64 -3.33 4.87
CA HIS A 41 1.67 -2.62 3.59
C HIS A 41 0.73 -1.42 3.53
N GLU A 42 -0.01 -1.13 4.60
CA GLU A 42 -0.89 0.03 4.73
C GLU A 42 -0.28 1.05 5.68
N GLY A 43 0.79 1.71 5.26
CA GLY A 43 1.55 2.64 6.12
C GLY A 43 1.34 4.11 5.79
N ALA A 44 1.67 4.94 6.77
CA ALA A 44 1.93 6.37 6.58
C ALA A 44 3.02 6.82 7.55
N GLY A 45 3.90 7.68 7.10
CA GLY A 45 5.06 8.06 7.91
C GLY A 45 5.77 9.31 7.42
N VAL A 46 6.94 9.56 8.00
CA VAL A 46 7.77 10.72 7.72
C VAL A 46 9.13 10.24 7.20
N VAL A 47 9.59 10.81 6.12
CA VAL A 47 10.96 10.60 5.63
C VAL A 47 11.92 11.18 6.65
N VAL A 48 12.86 10.38 7.16
CA VAL A 48 13.87 10.83 8.13
C VAL A 48 15.25 10.93 7.52
N GLU A 49 15.53 10.14 6.49
CA GLU A 49 16.81 10.16 5.77
C GLU A 49 16.60 9.84 4.29
N CYS A 50 17.40 10.43 3.43
CA CYS A 50 17.44 10.15 2.00
C CYS A 50 18.82 9.67 1.61
N GLY A 51 18.88 8.56 0.89
CA GLY A 51 20.10 8.08 0.26
C GLY A 51 20.53 8.97 -0.92
N PRO A 52 21.75 8.76 -1.44
CA PRO A 52 22.21 9.47 -2.61
C PRO A 52 21.24 9.33 -3.80
N GLY A 53 21.14 10.36 -4.63
CA GLY A 53 20.32 10.32 -5.86
C GLY A 53 18.83 10.58 -5.67
N VAL A 54 18.29 10.59 -4.45
CA VAL A 54 16.90 10.96 -4.15
C VAL A 54 16.63 12.42 -4.56
N LYS A 55 15.53 12.67 -5.30
CA LYS A 55 15.24 13.98 -5.89
C LYS A 55 13.85 14.53 -5.52
N SER A 56 12.86 13.67 -5.35
CA SER A 56 11.46 14.08 -5.13
C SER A 56 11.08 14.18 -3.66
N LEU A 57 11.89 13.61 -2.77
CA LEU A 57 11.65 13.56 -1.33
C LEU A 57 12.82 14.17 -0.55
N LYS A 58 12.52 14.62 0.67
CA LYS A 58 13.50 15.13 1.64
C LYS A 58 13.07 14.79 3.06
N PRO A 59 14.00 14.79 4.02
CA PRO A 59 13.65 14.65 5.44
C PRO A 59 12.55 15.63 5.87
N GLY A 60 11.55 15.12 6.61
CA GLY A 60 10.36 15.84 7.03
C GLY A 60 9.17 15.72 6.08
N ASP A 61 9.32 15.16 4.89
CA ASP A 61 8.19 14.92 4.00
C ASP A 61 7.31 13.78 4.54
N HIS A 62 6.00 14.00 4.53
CA HIS A 62 5.00 12.99 4.86
C HIS A 62 4.73 12.11 3.64
N VAL A 63 4.72 10.80 3.83
CA VAL A 63 4.59 9.83 2.74
C VAL A 63 3.66 8.67 3.07
N ILE A 64 3.10 8.08 2.03
CA ILE A 64 2.40 6.80 2.04
C ILE A 64 3.25 5.81 1.21
N PRO A 65 3.68 4.69 1.77
CA PRO A 65 4.30 3.60 1.03
C PRO A 65 3.36 2.98 -0.01
N LEU A 66 3.90 2.62 -1.16
CA LEU A 66 3.19 1.97 -2.25
C LEU A 66 3.74 0.57 -2.44
N TYR A 67 2.92 -0.44 -2.25
CA TYR A 67 3.30 -1.83 -2.46
C TYR A 67 3.31 -2.26 -3.95
N THR A 68 2.82 -1.40 -4.84
CA THR A 68 2.90 -1.59 -6.30
C THR A 68 3.53 -0.37 -6.95
N PRO A 69 4.82 -0.08 -6.70
CA PRO A 69 5.49 1.04 -7.31
C PRO A 69 5.71 0.81 -8.82
N GLU A 70 6.07 1.88 -9.52
CA GLU A 70 6.33 1.89 -10.95
C GLU A 70 7.84 2.02 -11.21
N CYS A 71 8.39 1.34 -12.25
CA CYS A 71 9.74 1.64 -12.75
C CYS A 71 9.76 2.81 -13.71
N ARG A 72 8.60 3.21 -14.26
CA ARG A 72 8.41 4.25 -15.26
C ARG A 72 9.07 4.01 -16.63
N GLU A 73 9.55 2.80 -16.89
CA GLU A 73 10.29 2.45 -18.10
C GLU A 73 9.66 1.27 -18.85
N CYS A 74 9.03 0.30 -18.16
CA CYS A 74 8.42 -0.84 -18.83
C CYS A 74 7.10 -0.48 -19.52
N ASP A 75 6.69 -1.30 -20.47
CA ASP A 75 5.46 -1.09 -21.26
C ASP A 75 4.23 -0.90 -20.40
N TYR A 76 4.15 -1.59 -19.26
CA TYR A 76 3.03 -1.45 -18.32
C TYR A 76 3.03 -0.08 -17.64
N CYS A 77 4.19 0.42 -17.22
CA CYS A 77 4.28 1.74 -16.58
C CYS A 77 4.05 2.88 -17.57
N LEU A 78 4.41 2.69 -18.83
CA LEU A 78 4.19 3.68 -19.89
C LEU A 78 2.75 3.68 -20.42
N HIS A 79 1.96 2.66 -20.12
CA HIS A 79 0.58 2.57 -20.55
C HIS A 79 -0.35 3.33 -19.59
N PRO A 80 -1.22 4.24 -20.05
CA PRO A 80 -2.00 5.14 -19.18
C PRO A 80 -3.08 4.43 -18.35
N LYS A 81 -3.32 3.13 -18.56
CA LYS A 81 -4.38 2.36 -17.90
C LYS A 81 -3.84 1.18 -17.07
N THR A 82 -2.55 1.12 -16.83
CA THR A 82 -1.96 -0.01 -16.11
C THR A 82 -1.17 0.44 -14.90
N ASN A 83 -1.16 -0.41 -13.88
CA ASN A 83 -0.38 -0.31 -12.65
C ASN A 83 0.41 -1.60 -12.38
N LEU A 84 0.64 -2.41 -13.43
CA LEU A 84 1.23 -3.75 -13.35
C LEU A 84 2.71 -3.74 -13.75
N CYS A 85 3.52 -2.96 -13.05
CA CYS A 85 4.97 -2.92 -13.30
C CYS A 85 5.59 -4.31 -13.18
N GLN A 86 6.26 -4.76 -14.25
CA GLN A 86 6.90 -6.08 -14.28
C GLN A 86 8.30 -6.07 -13.66
N ALA A 87 9.03 -4.96 -13.75
CA ALA A 87 10.39 -4.86 -13.25
C ALA A 87 10.46 -4.96 -11.71
N ILE A 88 9.59 -4.24 -11.02
CA ILE A 88 9.58 -4.20 -9.56
C ILE A 88 9.02 -5.49 -8.95
N ARG A 89 8.05 -6.12 -9.60
CA ARG A 89 7.44 -7.36 -9.09
C ARG A 89 8.46 -8.47 -8.86
N THR A 90 9.51 -8.54 -9.65
CA THR A 90 10.53 -9.60 -9.55
C THR A 90 11.29 -9.52 -8.22
N THR A 91 11.73 -8.35 -7.81
CA THR A 91 12.45 -8.16 -6.54
C THR A 91 11.51 -8.13 -5.36
N GLN A 92 10.38 -7.47 -5.49
CA GLN A 92 9.36 -7.37 -4.45
C GLN A 92 8.75 -8.75 -4.10
N GLY A 93 8.49 -9.60 -5.11
CA GLY A 93 8.04 -10.98 -4.91
C GLY A 93 9.10 -11.87 -4.25
N ALA A 94 10.39 -11.50 -4.36
CA ALA A 94 11.48 -12.15 -3.66
C ALA A 94 11.77 -11.57 -2.26
N GLY A 95 11.00 -10.58 -1.81
CA GLY A 95 11.15 -9.94 -0.50
C GLY A 95 12.43 -9.11 -0.36
N VAL A 96 12.95 -8.59 -1.46
CA VAL A 96 14.20 -7.83 -1.48
C VAL A 96 14.03 -6.47 -2.18
N MET A 97 14.98 -5.60 -1.94
CA MET A 97 15.10 -4.31 -2.62
C MET A 97 15.50 -4.51 -4.10
N PRO A 98 15.41 -3.49 -4.97
CA PRO A 98 15.80 -3.59 -6.38
C PRO A 98 17.23 -4.09 -6.62
N ASP A 99 18.14 -3.91 -5.67
CA ASP A 99 19.52 -4.42 -5.74
C ASP A 99 19.67 -5.89 -5.31
N GLY A 100 18.57 -6.59 -5.01
CA GLY A 100 18.55 -7.98 -4.61
C GLY A 100 18.93 -8.24 -3.15
N SER A 101 19.06 -7.21 -2.30
CA SER A 101 19.39 -7.35 -0.89
C SER A 101 18.27 -6.84 0.03
N SER A 102 18.27 -7.28 1.29
CA SER A 102 17.40 -6.72 2.32
C SER A 102 18.08 -5.57 3.06
N ARG A 103 17.27 -4.70 3.66
CA ARG A 103 17.74 -3.68 4.62
C ARG A 103 17.47 -4.10 6.05
N PHE A 104 16.74 -5.19 6.26
CA PHE A 104 16.48 -5.76 7.56
C PHE A 104 17.37 -6.98 7.81
N SER A 105 17.87 -7.11 9.03
CA SER A 105 18.61 -8.27 9.50
C SER A 105 18.34 -8.54 10.98
N THR A 106 18.57 -9.77 11.39
CA THR A 106 18.67 -10.13 12.82
C THR A 106 19.91 -9.51 13.45
N LEU A 107 20.04 -9.63 14.75
CA LEU A 107 21.27 -9.19 15.45
C LEU A 107 22.52 -10.01 15.07
N ASP A 108 22.30 -11.24 14.61
CA ASP A 108 23.36 -12.14 14.14
C ASP A 108 23.72 -11.90 12.66
N GLY A 109 22.99 -11.01 11.97
CA GLY A 109 23.24 -10.61 10.59
C GLY A 109 22.46 -11.41 9.54
N ASP A 110 21.57 -12.31 9.94
CA ASP A 110 20.72 -13.05 9.00
C ASP A 110 19.67 -12.11 8.37
N PRO A 111 19.44 -12.18 7.05
CA PRO A 111 18.50 -11.29 6.39
C PRO A 111 17.06 -11.57 6.81
N ILE A 112 16.29 -10.50 7.02
CA ILE A 112 14.84 -10.52 7.19
C ILE A 112 14.24 -9.89 5.94
N LEU A 113 13.27 -10.53 5.31
CA LEU A 113 12.70 -10.11 4.05
C LEU A 113 11.77 -8.90 4.19
N HIS A 114 11.71 -8.11 3.15
CA HIS A 114 10.71 -7.06 2.99
C HIS A 114 9.37 -7.67 2.54
N TYR A 115 8.28 -7.26 3.18
CA TYR A 115 6.95 -7.62 2.70
C TYR A 115 6.43 -6.54 1.76
N MET A 116 6.15 -6.95 0.52
CA MET A 116 5.63 -6.04 -0.52
C MET A 116 6.49 -4.77 -0.72
N GLY A 117 7.78 -4.82 -0.38
CA GLY A 117 8.68 -3.67 -0.47
C GLY A 117 8.39 -2.53 0.50
N THR A 118 7.51 -2.74 1.49
CA THR A 118 7.01 -1.68 2.38
C THR A 118 7.25 -1.97 3.87
N SER A 119 6.95 -3.18 4.36
CA SER A 119 7.24 -3.65 5.73
C SER A 119 6.82 -2.67 6.83
N THR A 120 5.57 -2.22 6.80
CA THR A 120 5.10 -1.13 7.67
C THR A 120 4.79 -1.53 9.11
N PHE A 121 4.86 -2.85 9.46
CA PHE A 121 4.78 -3.32 10.84
C PHE A 121 6.12 -3.18 11.58
N SER A 122 6.84 -2.13 11.27
CA SER A 122 8.08 -1.71 11.91
C SER A 122 8.04 -0.22 12.24
N ASN A 123 8.87 0.23 13.19
CA ASN A 123 9.00 1.65 13.50
C ASN A 123 9.64 2.43 12.34
N TYR A 124 10.56 1.77 11.63
CA TYR A 124 11.28 2.34 10.49
C TYR A 124 11.35 1.32 9.37
N THR A 125 11.26 1.80 8.14
CA THR A 125 11.46 0.98 6.94
C THR A 125 12.27 1.76 5.90
N VAL A 126 13.01 1.05 5.08
CA VAL A 126 13.70 1.61 3.91
C VAL A 126 12.99 1.15 2.66
N MET A 127 12.78 2.06 1.74
CA MET A 127 12.13 1.77 0.46
C MET A 127 12.70 2.62 -0.67
N PRO A 128 12.55 2.21 -1.93
CA PRO A 128 12.89 3.07 -3.06
C PRO A 128 12.07 4.36 -3.05
N GLU A 129 12.66 5.50 -3.42
CA GLU A 129 11.98 6.79 -3.55
C GLU A 129 10.68 6.68 -4.34
N ILE A 130 10.68 5.89 -5.41
CA ILE A 130 9.53 5.68 -6.30
C ILE A 130 8.36 4.95 -5.61
N ALA A 131 8.64 4.22 -4.51
CA ALA A 131 7.64 3.53 -3.70
C ALA A 131 7.04 4.39 -2.59
N ALA A 132 7.39 5.67 -2.50
CA ALA A 132 6.90 6.58 -1.47
C ALA A 132 6.13 7.76 -2.10
N ALA A 133 4.83 7.78 -1.92
CA ALA A 133 3.99 8.88 -2.40
C ALA A 133 3.95 10.01 -1.37
N LYS A 134 4.44 11.20 -1.74
CA LYS A 134 4.37 12.39 -0.89
C LYS A 134 2.95 12.87 -0.72
N ILE A 135 2.57 13.16 0.51
CA ILE A 135 1.25 13.66 0.90
C ILE A 135 1.34 15.03 1.59
N ARG A 136 0.19 15.64 1.83
CA ARG A 136 0.08 16.89 2.57
C ARG A 136 0.60 16.73 4.02
N PRO A 137 1.34 17.71 4.56
CA PRO A 137 1.92 17.61 5.91
C PRO A 137 0.89 17.68 7.04
N ASP A 138 -0.34 18.12 6.74
CA ASP A 138 -1.45 18.18 7.70
C ASP A 138 -2.37 16.95 7.64
N ALA A 139 -2.08 15.96 6.78
CA ALA A 139 -2.86 14.76 6.68
C ALA A 139 -2.65 13.86 7.92
N PRO A 140 -3.73 13.42 8.61
CA PRO A 140 -3.62 12.59 9.81
C PRO A 140 -3.18 11.17 9.43
N PHE A 141 -2.05 10.73 9.95
CA PHE A 141 -1.42 9.45 9.60
C PHE A 141 -2.34 8.24 9.84
N ASP A 142 -3.11 8.26 10.92
CA ASP A 142 -4.07 7.20 11.29
C ASP A 142 -5.26 7.09 10.33
N LYS A 143 -5.47 8.07 9.46
CA LYS A 143 -6.52 8.07 8.43
C LYS A 143 -5.95 7.76 7.04
N VAL A 144 -4.78 8.31 6.73
CA VAL A 144 -4.24 8.21 5.36
C VAL A 144 -3.44 6.93 5.12
N CYS A 145 -3.04 6.20 6.17
CA CYS A 145 -2.33 4.93 6.02
C CYS A 145 -3.09 3.89 5.18
N TYR A 146 -4.43 3.91 5.20
CA TYR A 146 -5.25 2.99 4.40
C TYR A 146 -5.30 3.33 2.90
N ILE A 147 -4.85 4.52 2.49
CA ILE A 147 -4.93 4.95 1.08
C ILE A 147 -4.11 4.02 0.18
N GLY A 148 -2.97 3.52 0.66
CA GLY A 148 -2.09 2.65 -0.11
C GLY A 148 -2.71 1.31 -0.53
N CYS A 149 -3.78 0.86 0.13
CA CYS A 149 -4.43 -0.43 -0.15
C CYS A 149 -5.97 -0.32 -0.15
N GLY A 150 -6.60 -0.37 1.02
CA GLY A 150 -8.05 -0.53 1.15
C GLY A 150 -8.86 0.56 0.46
N VAL A 151 -8.44 1.81 0.56
CA VAL A 151 -9.13 2.95 -0.06
C VAL A 151 -9.03 2.88 -1.58
N THR A 152 -7.83 2.77 -2.12
CA THR A 152 -7.61 2.71 -3.57
C THR A 152 -8.24 1.47 -4.21
N THR A 153 -8.24 0.34 -3.51
CA THR A 153 -8.90 -0.89 -3.95
C THR A 153 -10.42 -0.71 -4.08
N GLY A 154 -11.07 -0.20 -3.04
CA GLY A 154 -12.52 -0.02 -3.04
C GLY A 154 -12.99 1.02 -4.07
N ILE A 155 -12.38 2.20 -4.07
CA ILE A 155 -12.71 3.28 -5.02
C ILE A 155 -12.37 2.87 -6.46
N GLY A 156 -11.21 2.23 -6.67
CA GLY A 156 -10.78 1.76 -7.98
C GLY A 156 -11.70 0.67 -8.56
N ALA A 157 -12.24 -0.20 -7.72
CA ALA A 157 -13.24 -1.19 -8.15
C ALA A 157 -14.48 -0.51 -8.77
N VAL A 158 -14.94 0.60 -8.21
CA VAL A 158 -16.08 1.37 -8.74
C VAL A 158 -15.70 2.12 -10.00
N MET A 159 -14.65 2.93 -9.94
CA MET A 159 -14.36 3.92 -10.99
C MET A 159 -13.64 3.29 -12.19
N ASN A 160 -12.73 2.34 -11.94
CA ASN A 160 -11.88 1.79 -12.99
C ASN A 160 -12.36 0.42 -13.50
N THR A 161 -12.84 -0.45 -12.61
CA THR A 161 -13.24 -1.82 -12.97
C THR A 161 -14.72 -1.87 -13.38
N ALA A 162 -15.64 -1.49 -12.48
CA ALA A 162 -17.07 -1.50 -12.75
C ALA A 162 -17.50 -0.32 -13.63
N LYS A 163 -16.74 0.79 -13.62
CA LYS A 163 -17.02 2.01 -14.39
C LYS A 163 -18.46 2.50 -14.16
N VAL A 164 -18.81 2.61 -12.90
CA VAL A 164 -20.17 3.01 -12.49
C VAL A 164 -20.48 4.41 -13.02
N GLU A 165 -21.62 4.53 -13.70
CA GLU A 165 -22.10 5.79 -14.24
C GLU A 165 -23.03 6.50 -13.24
N GLN A 166 -23.11 7.82 -13.35
CA GLN A 166 -24.02 8.64 -12.55
C GLN A 166 -25.47 8.15 -12.71
N GLY A 167 -26.22 8.11 -11.60
CA GLY A 167 -27.62 7.66 -11.56
C GLY A 167 -27.81 6.14 -11.55
N THR A 168 -26.71 5.36 -11.48
CA THR A 168 -26.79 3.89 -11.41
C THR A 168 -27.22 3.45 -10.01
N ASN A 169 -28.08 2.41 -9.93
CA ASN A 169 -28.43 1.71 -8.69
C ASN A 169 -27.44 0.58 -8.44
N CYS A 170 -26.87 0.52 -7.23
CA CYS A 170 -25.78 -0.40 -6.90
C CYS A 170 -26.07 -1.19 -5.62
N ILE A 171 -25.58 -2.43 -5.58
CA ILE A 171 -25.60 -3.28 -4.38
C ILE A 171 -24.16 -3.63 -4.02
N VAL A 172 -23.79 -3.47 -2.74
CA VAL A 172 -22.47 -3.80 -2.20
C VAL A 172 -22.63 -4.96 -1.21
N PHE A 173 -22.06 -6.10 -1.53
CA PHE A 173 -22.02 -7.25 -0.63
C PHE A 173 -20.71 -7.26 0.15
N GLY A 174 -20.82 -7.19 1.48
CA GLY A 174 -19.70 -7.07 2.41
C GLY A 174 -19.35 -5.61 2.69
N LEU A 175 -19.54 -5.17 3.94
CA LEU A 175 -19.27 -3.81 4.42
C LEU A 175 -18.03 -3.76 5.34
N GLY A 176 -17.01 -4.55 4.99
CA GLY A 176 -15.68 -4.45 5.59
C GLY A 176 -14.91 -3.26 5.01
N GLY A 177 -13.60 -3.17 5.28
CA GLY A 177 -12.75 -2.05 4.83
C GLY A 177 -12.86 -1.75 3.33
N ILE A 178 -12.84 -2.78 2.48
CA ILE A 178 -13.01 -2.60 1.03
C ILE A 178 -14.43 -2.17 0.68
N GLY A 179 -15.46 -2.87 1.22
CA GLY A 179 -16.86 -2.55 0.92
C GLY A 179 -17.27 -1.13 1.30
N LEU A 180 -16.80 -0.62 2.44
CA LEU A 180 -17.03 0.76 2.86
C LEU A 180 -16.37 1.76 1.89
N ASN A 181 -15.19 1.44 1.37
CA ASN A 181 -14.56 2.26 0.33
C ASN A 181 -15.24 2.14 -1.04
N VAL A 182 -15.85 0.98 -1.34
CA VAL A 182 -16.75 0.84 -2.51
C VAL A 182 -17.96 1.76 -2.37
N VAL A 183 -18.61 1.80 -1.19
CA VAL A 183 -19.73 2.74 -0.92
C VAL A 183 -19.31 4.18 -1.13
N GLN A 184 -18.13 4.58 -0.64
CA GLN A 184 -17.58 5.92 -0.87
C GLN A 184 -17.33 6.18 -2.36
N GLY A 185 -16.74 5.21 -3.06
CA GLY A 185 -16.51 5.28 -4.51
C GLY A 185 -17.80 5.46 -5.30
N LEU A 186 -18.87 4.74 -4.94
CA LEU A 186 -20.19 4.87 -5.55
C LEU A 186 -20.79 6.26 -5.34
N ARG A 187 -20.64 6.82 -4.15
CA ARG A 187 -21.06 8.21 -3.90
C ARG A 187 -20.29 9.20 -4.76
N LEU A 188 -18.97 9.02 -4.89
CA LEU A 188 -18.13 9.86 -5.74
C LEU A 188 -18.52 9.73 -7.23
N ALA A 189 -18.90 8.54 -7.68
CA ALA A 189 -19.39 8.30 -9.04
C ALA A 189 -20.80 8.86 -9.30
N GLY A 190 -21.51 9.32 -8.25
CA GLY A 190 -22.87 9.82 -8.38
C GLY A 190 -23.94 8.75 -8.55
N ALA A 191 -23.75 7.57 -7.96
CA ALA A 191 -24.78 6.54 -7.91
C ALA A 191 -26.06 7.08 -7.26
N ASP A 192 -27.24 6.68 -7.77
CA ASP A 192 -28.54 7.15 -7.27
C ASP A 192 -28.92 6.41 -5.99
N MET A 193 -28.93 5.07 -6.03
CA MET A 193 -29.22 4.24 -4.87
C MET A 193 -28.07 3.30 -4.58
N ILE A 194 -27.64 3.26 -3.33
CA ILE A 194 -26.60 2.34 -2.85
C ILE A 194 -27.18 1.46 -1.74
N VAL A 195 -27.24 0.15 -1.98
CA VAL A 195 -27.70 -0.84 -1.01
C VAL A 195 -26.51 -1.61 -0.48
N GLY A 196 -26.22 -1.47 0.80
CA GLY A 196 -25.19 -2.26 1.50
C GLY A 196 -25.78 -3.52 2.11
N VAL A 197 -25.10 -4.65 1.96
CA VAL A 197 -25.48 -5.94 2.55
C VAL A 197 -24.28 -6.53 3.30
N ASP A 198 -24.49 -6.84 4.59
CA ASP A 198 -23.50 -7.55 5.40
C ASP A 198 -24.20 -8.50 6.37
N ILE A 199 -23.54 -9.58 6.74
CA ILE A 199 -24.03 -10.53 7.76
C ILE A 199 -23.82 -10.02 9.18
N ASN A 200 -22.92 -9.04 9.36
CA ASN A 200 -22.64 -8.42 10.65
C ASN A 200 -23.41 -7.09 10.77
N PRO A 201 -24.44 -7.01 11.66
CA PRO A 201 -25.23 -5.79 11.80
C PRO A 201 -24.42 -4.57 12.22
N GLY A 202 -23.34 -4.73 13.00
CA GLY A 202 -22.48 -3.61 13.39
C GLY A 202 -21.74 -2.94 12.22
N ARG A 203 -21.58 -3.64 11.09
CA ARG A 203 -21.01 -3.04 9.87
C ARG A 203 -22.02 -2.23 9.07
N VAL A 204 -23.32 -2.57 9.19
CA VAL A 204 -24.39 -1.82 8.53
C VAL A 204 -24.54 -0.44 9.14
N GLU A 205 -24.30 -0.29 10.45
CA GLU A 205 -24.36 1.01 11.14
C GLU A 205 -23.20 1.95 10.72
N MET A 206 -22.11 1.40 10.17
CA MET A 206 -20.95 2.15 9.72
C MET A 206 -21.07 2.64 8.28
N ALA A 207 -21.96 2.07 7.48
CA ALA A 207 -22.13 2.36 6.06
C ALA A 207 -23.16 3.47 5.82
#